data_949986712fb2800796c77b199d3b6989
#
_entry.id   949986712fb2800796c77b199d3b6989
#
_cell.length_a   1.000
_cell.length_b   1.000
_cell.length_c   1.000
_cell.angle_alpha   90.00
_cell.angle_beta   90.00
_cell.angle_gamma   90.00
#
_symmetry.space_group_name_H-M   'P 1'
#
loop_
_entity.id
_entity.type
_entity.pdbx_description
1 polymer ?
#
loop_
_entity_poly.entity_id
_entity_poly.type
_entity_poly.pdbx_seq_one_letter_code
_entity_poly.pdbx_strand_id
1 'polypeptide(L)'
;AKAKGLNVTCSVAVHNLVLNDEILMGFDSRYKVLPPLREEATRIALVEAVLDGTIDCITSDHNPLDIEHKKLEFDLAKDGTIGLESAFGALQTILPLEVIVNKLVANKMVFKVNNPSIEIGNKADISLFTTANEWIFGKENIQSKSKNSAFLGQKMKGKAIGIYNNGQLIIDNE
;
A
#
# COMPACT_ATOMS: atom_id res chain seq x y z
N ALA A 1 20.16 -13.22 -5.35
CA ALA A 1 20.26 -12.77 -6.74
C ALA A 1 21.06 -11.46 -6.84
N LYS A 2 20.67 -10.38 -6.17
CA LYS A 2 21.38 -9.08 -6.17
C LYS A 2 22.84 -9.20 -5.74
N ALA A 3 23.13 -9.93 -4.66
CA ALA A 3 24.50 -10.18 -4.19
C ALA A 3 25.42 -10.89 -5.23
N LYS A 4 24.82 -11.49 -6.25
CA LYS A 4 25.53 -12.10 -7.39
C LYS A 4 25.60 -11.16 -8.61
N GLY A 5 25.25 -9.88 -8.47
CA GLY A 5 25.29 -8.88 -9.53
C GLY A 5 24.18 -9.02 -10.59
N LEU A 6 23.13 -9.80 -10.32
CA LEU A 6 22.00 -9.92 -11.24
C LEU A 6 21.12 -8.68 -11.17
N ASN A 7 20.73 -8.17 -12.33
CA ASN A 7 19.82 -7.04 -12.44
C ASN A 7 18.37 -7.51 -12.20
N VAL A 8 18.01 -7.63 -10.94
CA VAL A 8 16.67 -8.04 -10.49
C VAL A 8 16.14 -7.04 -9.46
N THR A 9 14.83 -6.81 -9.50
CA THR A 9 14.10 -6.00 -8.52
C THR A 9 13.01 -6.84 -7.90
N CYS A 10 12.62 -6.50 -6.66
CA CYS A 10 11.51 -7.15 -5.98
C CYS A 10 10.63 -6.12 -5.29
N SER A 11 9.37 -6.46 -5.12
CA SER A 11 8.38 -5.67 -4.41
C SER A 11 7.75 -6.47 -3.27
N VAL A 12 7.13 -5.75 -2.35
CA VAL A 12 6.32 -6.32 -1.28
C VAL A 12 4.97 -5.61 -1.23
N ALA A 13 3.91 -6.35 -0.94
CA ALA A 13 2.59 -5.77 -0.77
C ALA A 13 2.43 -5.12 0.62
N VAL A 14 1.73 -3.99 0.66
CA VAL A 14 1.49 -3.24 1.92
C VAL A 14 0.92 -4.14 3.01
N HIS A 15 -0.05 -5.00 2.67
CA HIS A 15 -0.69 -5.87 3.65
C HIS A 15 0.28 -6.86 4.32
N ASN A 16 1.32 -7.33 3.62
CA ASN A 16 2.34 -8.20 4.21
C ASN A 16 3.34 -7.47 5.13
N LEU A 17 3.40 -6.14 5.08
CA LEU A 17 4.22 -5.33 5.98
C LEU A 17 3.49 -4.96 7.26
N VAL A 18 2.16 -4.79 7.17
CA VAL A 18 1.35 -4.22 8.25
C VAL A 18 0.59 -5.29 9.04
N LEU A 19 0.13 -6.35 8.37
CA LEU A 19 -0.67 -7.41 8.95
C LEU A 19 0.14 -8.71 9.05
N ASN A 20 -0.17 -9.52 10.07
CA ASN A 20 0.36 -10.88 10.23
C ASN A 20 -0.77 -11.91 10.20
N ASP A 21 -0.43 -13.19 10.28
CA ASP A 21 -1.38 -14.30 10.17
C ASP A 21 -2.27 -14.50 11.41
N GLU A 22 -1.97 -13.87 12.53
CA GLU A 22 -2.83 -13.94 13.73
C GLU A 22 -4.25 -13.42 13.45
N ILE A 23 -4.38 -12.45 12.51
CA ILE A 23 -5.67 -11.89 12.14
C ILE A 23 -6.57 -12.91 11.42
N LEU A 24 -5.99 -14.02 10.92
CA LEU A 24 -6.72 -15.11 10.24
C LEU A 24 -7.46 -16.02 11.19
N MET A 25 -7.21 -15.96 12.50
CA MET A 25 -7.84 -16.83 13.50
C MET A 25 -9.38 -16.72 13.50
N GLY A 26 -9.92 -15.60 13.04
CA GLY A 26 -11.37 -15.39 12.88
C GLY A 26 -11.95 -15.88 11.56
N PHE A 27 -11.15 -16.46 10.66
CA PHE A 27 -11.56 -16.90 9.32
C PHE A 27 -12.32 -15.84 8.51
N ASP A 28 -12.03 -14.55 8.75
CA ASP A 28 -12.63 -13.47 8.00
C ASP A 28 -12.00 -13.41 6.61
N SER A 29 -12.80 -13.65 5.58
CA SER A 29 -12.36 -13.67 4.19
C SER A 29 -11.76 -12.36 3.70
N ARG A 30 -11.96 -11.22 4.39
CA ARG A 30 -11.30 -9.95 4.08
C ARG A 30 -9.78 -10.05 4.10
N TYR A 31 -9.25 -10.91 4.97
CA TYR A 31 -7.81 -11.13 5.14
C TYR A 31 -7.23 -12.22 4.25
N LYS A 32 -8.07 -12.85 3.42
CA LYS A 32 -7.59 -13.80 2.42
C LYS A 32 -6.99 -13.04 1.24
N VAL A 33 -5.67 -12.94 1.25
CA VAL A 33 -4.85 -12.18 0.28
C VAL A 33 -3.77 -13.06 -0.32
N LEU A 34 -3.24 -12.65 -1.47
CA LEU A 34 -2.13 -13.30 -2.13
C LEU A 34 -1.11 -12.22 -2.55
N PRO A 35 0.16 -12.28 -2.09
CA PRO A 35 0.77 -13.29 -1.21
C PRO A 35 0.08 -13.38 0.16
N PRO A 36 0.02 -14.59 0.76
CA PRO A 36 -0.68 -14.78 2.03
C PRO A 36 0.05 -14.06 3.17
N LEU A 37 -0.71 -13.68 4.19
CA LEU A 37 -0.15 -13.15 5.43
C LEU A 37 0.74 -14.20 6.09
N ARG A 38 1.82 -13.75 6.69
CA ARG A 38 2.83 -14.60 7.32
C ARG A 38 2.91 -14.28 8.81
N GLU A 39 3.59 -15.16 9.53
CA GLU A 39 3.87 -14.99 10.95
C GLU A 39 4.63 -13.70 11.25
N GLU A 40 4.54 -13.21 12.47
CA GLU A 40 5.11 -11.94 12.88
C GLU A 40 6.61 -11.85 12.62
N ALA A 41 7.37 -12.93 12.83
CA ALA A 41 8.80 -12.96 12.54
C ALA A 41 9.11 -12.69 11.06
N THR A 42 8.32 -13.26 10.15
CA THR A 42 8.43 -13.01 8.71
C THR A 42 8.05 -11.56 8.36
N ARG A 43 6.97 -11.02 8.98
CA ARG A 43 6.56 -9.63 8.78
C ARG A 43 7.68 -8.66 9.20
N ILE A 44 8.29 -8.88 10.35
CA ILE A 44 9.43 -8.06 10.82
C ILE A 44 10.59 -8.13 9.84
N ALA A 45 10.97 -9.33 9.39
CA ALA A 45 12.04 -9.49 8.41
C ALA A 45 11.75 -8.78 7.06
N LEU A 46 10.48 -8.73 6.62
CA LEU A 46 10.09 -7.97 5.43
C LEU A 46 10.25 -6.46 5.66
N VAL A 47 9.88 -5.95 6.83
CA VAL A 47 10.06 -4.53 7.19
C VAL A 47 11.56 -4.18 7.21
N GLU A 48 12.39 -5.00 7.81
CA GLU A 48 13.86 -4.84 7.81
C GLU A 48 14.43 -4.85 6.38
N ALA A 49 13.96 -5.76 5.53
CA ALA A 49 14.37 -5.84 4.14
C ALA A 49 13.94 -4.62 3.28
N VAL A 50 12.87 -3.94 3.66
CA VAL A 50 12.50 -2.64 3.08
C VAL A 50 13.47 -1.55 3.53
N LEU A 51 13.81 -1.53 4.82
CA LEU A 51 14.69 -0.51 5.42
C LEU A 51 16.14 -0.64 4.93
N ASP A 52 16.66 -1.84 4.79
CA ASP A 52 18.03 -2.10 4.33
C ASP A 52 18.22 -2.03 2.80
N GLY A 53 17.11 -1.89 2.04
CA GLY A 53 17.14 -1.79 0.59
C GLY A 53 17.15 -3.13 -0.17
N THR A 54 17.04 -4.25 0.52
CA THR A 54 16.89 -5.58 -0.10
C THR A 54 15.63 -5.63 -0.95
N ILE A 55 14.51 -5.07 -0.44
CA ILE A 55 13.27 -4.87 -1.20
C ILE A 55 13.31 -3.47 -1.83
N ASP A 56 13.10 -3.42 -3.15
CA ASP A 56 13.22 -2.20 -3.94
C ASP A 56 12.02 -1.28 -3.81
N CYS A 57 10.82 -1.84 -3.79
CA CYS A 57 9.59 -1.06 -3.83
C CYS A 57 8.45 -1.73 -3.07
N ILE A 58 7.46 -0.91 -2.73
CA ILE A 58 6.22 -1.32 -2.07
C ILE A 58 5.07 -1.14 -3.06
N THR A 59 4.15 -2.10 -3.10
CA THR A 59 2.94 -2.05 -3.91
C THR A 59 1.70 -2.04 -3.03
N SER A 60 0.66 -1.32 -3.46
CA SER A 60 -0.64 -1.37 -2.80
C SER A 60 -1.32 -2.73 -2.94
N ASP A 61 -0.91 -3.49 -3.95
CA ASP A 61 -1.52 -4.76 -4.34
C ASP A 61 -3.06 -4.67 -4.44
N HIS A 62 -3.52 -3.59 -5.10
CA HIS A 62 -4.93 -3.26 -5.23
C HIS A 62 -5.63 -4.26 -6.14
N ASN A 63 -6.37 -5.17 -5.53
CA ASN A 63 -7.13 -6.23 -6.21
C ASN A 63 -8.62 -6.16 -5.80
N PRO A 64 -9.42 -5.34 -6.49
CA PRO A 64 -10.83 -5.18 -6.19
C PRO A 64 -11.62 -6.43 -6.60
N LEU A 65 -12.41 -6.95 -5.67
CA LEU A 65 -13.29 -8.08 -5.86
C LEU A 65 -14.74 -7.69 -5.54
N ASP A 66 -15.68 -8.33 -6.24
CA ASP A 66 -17.08 -8.21 -5.91
C ASP A 66 -17.39 -8.90 -4.58
N ILE A 67 -18.42 -8.39 -3.90
CA ILE A 67 -18.82 -8.90 -2.59
C ILE A 67 -19.16 -10.40 -2.63
N GLU A 68 -19.70 -10.88 -3.73
CA GLU A 68 -20.06 -12.28 -3.95
C GLU A 68 -18.85 -13.22 -3.90
N HIS A 69 -17.67 -12.73 -4.29
CA HIS A 69 -16.42 -13.48 -4.24
C HIS A 69 -15.75 -13.47 -2.85
N LYS A 70 -16.17 -12.58 -1.97
CA LYS A 70 -15.59 -12.41 -0.63
C LYS A 70 -16.53 -12.84 0.50
N LYS A 71 -17.85 -12.73 0.32
CA LYS A 71 -18.84 -13.13 1.32
C LYS A 71 -19.16 -14.63 1.24
N LEU A 72 -18.12 -15.43 1.38
CA LEU A 72 -18.13 -16.89 1.36
C LEU A 72 -17.33 -17.42 2.54
N GLU A 73 -17.41 -18.72 2.79
CA GLU A 73 -16.48 -19.40 3.71
C GLU A 73 -15.03 -19.11 3.28
N PHE A 74 -14.12 -19.09 4.25
CA PHE A 74 -12.75 -18.64 4.01
C PHE A 74 -12.04 -19.42 2.90
N ASP A 75 -12.23 -20.73 2.81
CA ASP A 75 -11.63 -21.60 1.78
C ASP A 75 -12.19 -21.35 0.38
N LEU A 76 -13.46 -20.97 0.27
CA LEU A 76 -14.14 -20.70 -1.00
C LEU A 76 -13.96 -19.24 -1.49
N ALA A 77 -13.65 -18.31 -0.59
CA ALA A 77 -13.46 -16.92 -0.92
C ALA A 77 -12.23 -16.72 -1.83
N LYS A 78 -12.30 -15.79 -2.79
CA LYS A 78 -11.16 -15.41 -3.62
C LYS A 78 -10.13 -14.59 -2.86
N ASP A 79 -8.86 -14.72 -3.24
CA ASP A 79 -7.76 -13.91 -2.71
C ASP A 79 -7.84 -12.48 -3.28
N GLY A 80 -7.63 -11.49 -2.44
CA GLY A 80 -7.54 -10.10 -2.85
C GLY A 80 -8.09 -9.11 -1.84
N THR A 81 -7.59 -7.89 -1.96
CA THR A 81 -7.98 -6.72 -1.14
C THR A 81 -7.77 -5.45 -1.95
N ILE A 82 -8.57 -4.42 -1.68
CA ILE A 82 -8.21 -3.07 -2.15
C ILE A 82 -7.16 -2.47 -1.22
N GLY A 83 -6.24 -1.69 -1.77
CA GLY A 83 -5.12 -1.15 -1.03
C GLY A 83 -4.71 0.28 -1.41
N LEU A 84 -5.24 0.86 -2.50
CA LEU A 84 -4.82 2.20 -2.95
C LEU A 84 -5.11 3.28 -1.91
N GLU A 85 -6.31 3.27 -1.34
CA GLU A 85 -6.77 4.30 -0.40
C GLU A 85 -6.14 4.16 0.99
N SER A 86 -5.68 2.95 1.35
CA SER A 86 -5.14 2.64 2.67
C SER A 86 -3.61 2.60 2.73
N ALA A 87 -2.94 2.38 1.58
CA ALA A 87 -1.51 2.08 1.53
C ALA A 87 -0.64 3.11 2.26
N PHE A 88 -0.81 4.39 1.96
CA PHE A 88 0.00 5.45 2.56
C PHE A 88 -0.21 5.56 4.06
N GLY A 89 -1.48 5.60 4.50
CA GLY A 89 -1.82 5.71 5.91
C GLY A 89 -1.40 4.49 6.74
N ALA A 90 -1.51 3.29 6.17
CA ALA A 90 -1.07 2.05 6.82
C ALA A 90 0.46 2.02 6.97
N LEU A 91 1.21 2.36 5.92
CA LEU A 91 2.67 2.38 5.96
C LEU A 91 3.22 3.39 6.95
N GLN A 92 2.58 4.55 7.12
CA GLN A 92 3.01 5.56 8.09
C GLN A 92 2.89 5.10 9.56
N THR A 93 2.20 4.01 9.84
CA THR A 93 2.16 3.43 11.18
C THR A 93 3.42 2.64 11.53
N ILE A 94 4.21 2.23 10.52
CA ILE A 94 5.34 1.30 10.71
C ILE A 94 6.67 1.75 10.08
N LEU A 95 6.66 2.71 9.16
CA LEU A 95 7.85 3.14 8.41
C LEU A 95 8.05 4.66 8.48
N PRO A 96 9.32 5.13 8.41
CA PRO A 96 9.63 6.55 8.23
C PRO A 96 9.09 7.08 6.89
N LEU A 97 8.64 8.34 6.88
CA LEU A 97 8.05 8.99 5.71
C LEU A 97 8.97 8.94 4.47
N GLU A 98 10.24 9.22 4.65
CA GLU A 98 11.21 9.22 3.53
C GLU A 98 11.29 7.84 2.87
N VAL A 99 11.31 6.77 3.67
CA VAL A 99 11.32 5.39 3.17
C VAL A 99 10.03 5.10 2.40
N ILE A 100 8.88 5.49 2.94
CA ILE A 100 7.58 5.29 2.29
C ILE A 100 7.55 5.95 0.92
N VAL A 101 7.89 7.25 0.84
CA VAL A 101 7.87 8.00 -0.42
C VAL A 101 8.81 7.36 -1.43
N ASN A 102 10.06 7.08 -1.03
CA ASN A 102 11.05 6.45 -1.91
C ASN A 102 10.58 5.09 -2.43
N LYS A 103 10.03 4.23 -1.57
CA LYS A 103 9.60 2.88 -1.95
C LYS A 103 8.32 2.84 -2.77
N LEU A 104 7.40 3.78 -2.58
CA LEU A 104 6.17 3.88 -3.39
C LEU A 104 6.45 4.41 -4.81
N VAL A 105 7.46 5.30 -4.98
CA VAL A 105 7.80 5.84 -6.30
C VAL A 105 8.87 5.06 -7.04
N ALA A 106 9.60 4.14 -6.38
CA ALA A 106 10.71 3.39 -6.97
C ALA A 106 10.32 2.61 -8.23
N ASN A 107 9.08 2.14 -8.31
CA ASN A 107 8.54 1.45 -9.48
C ASN A 107 8.60 2.30 -10.76
N LYS A 108 8.51 3.63 -10.66
CA LYS A 108 8.64 4.52 -11.82
C LYS A 108 9.98 4.31 -12.53
N MET A 109 11.07 4.13 -11.79
CA MET A 109 12.40 3.86 -12.37
C MET A 109 12.47 2.48 -13.04
N VAL A 110 11.91 1.45 -12.40
CA VAL A 110 11.88 0.08 -12.93
C VAL A 110 11.13 0.01 -14.26
N PHE A 111 9.98 0.66 -14.34
CA PHE A 111 9.14 0.69 -15.54
C PHE A 111 9.46 1.84 -16.50
N LYS A 112 10.53 2.61 -16.23
CA LYS A 112 10.94 3.77 -17.05
C LYS A 112 9.82 4.80 -17.25
N VAL A 113 8.98 4.96 -16.23
CA VAL A 113 7.96 6.00 -16.20
C VAL A 113 8.61 7.32 -15.81
N ASN A 114 8.24 8.40 -16.52
CA ASN A 114 8.75 9.72 -16.21
C ASN A 114 8.43 10.12 -14.75
N ASN A 115 9.45 10.57 -14.04
CA ASN A 115 9.35 11.02 -12.66
C ASN A 115 10.02 12.39 -12.54
N PRO A 116 9.33 13.48 -12.93
CA PRO A 116 9.90 14.81 -12.90
C PRO A 116 10.24 15.22 -11.46
N SER A 117 11.41 15.83 -11.29
CA SER A 117 11.79 16.48 -10.04
C SER A 117 10.96 17.75 -9.81
N ILE A 118 10.79 18.13 -8.54
CA ILE A 118 10.15 19.41 -8.17
C ILE A 118 11.18 20.53 -8.35
N GLU A 119 11.26 21.06 -9.57
CA GLU A 119 12.20 22.12 -9.98
C GLU A 119 11.51 23.12 -10.88
N ILE A 120 12.02 24.36 -10.89
CA ILE A 120 11.50 25.42 -11.75
C ILE A 120 11.66 25.02 -13.23
N GLY A 121 10.56 25.08 -13.98
CA GLY A 121 10.54 24.72 -15.40
C GLY A 121 10.12 23.28 -15.69
N ASN A 122 10.09 22.41 -14.70
CA ASN A 122 9.60 21.05 -14.88
C ASN A 122 8.06 21.00 -14.86
N LYS A 123 7.51 20.01 -15.56
CA LYS A 123 6.08 19.72 -15.49
C LYS A 123 5.74 19.23 -14.07
N ALA A 124 4.79 19.92 -13.43
CA ALA A 124 4.35 19.52 -12.10
C ALA A 124 3.48 18.25 -12.15
N ASP A 125 3.89 17.25 -11.37
CA ASP A 125 3.18 16.00 -11.10
C ASP A 125 3.38 15.72 -9.59
N ILE A 126 2.46 16.21 -8.76
CA ILE A 126 2.66 16.38 -7.33
C ILE A 126 1.51 15.71 -6.58
N SER A 127 1.85 14.91 -5.57
CA SER A 127 0.89 14.39 -4.59
C SER A 127 1.00 15.20 -3.30
N LEU A 128 -0.14 15.59 -2.74
CA LEU A 128 -0.25 16.33 -1.48
C LEU A 128 -0.75 15.38 -0.40
N PHE A 129 -0.12 15.41 0.78
CA PHE A 129 -0.49 14.56 1.90
C PHE A 129 -0.19 15.21 3.24
N THR A 130 -0.86 14.73 4.28
CA THR A 130 -0.56 15.05 5.68
C THR A 130 0.15 13.88 6.36
N THR A 131 0.84 14.15 7.46
CA THR A 131 1.54 13.12 8.25
C THR A 131 1.10 13.06 9.71
N ALA A 132 0.26 14.02 10.13
CA ALA A 132 0.01 14.27 11.55
C ALA A 132 -1.22 13.56 12.12
N ASN A 133 -2.25 13.33 11.33
CA ASN A 133 -3.54 12.85 11.83
C ASN A 133 -3.60 11.34 11.90
N GLU A 134 -4.06 10.82 13.04
CA GLU A 134 -4.47 9.42 13.19
C GLU A 134 -5.98 9.30 12.96
N TRP A 135 -6.38 8.26 12.27
CA TRP A 135 -7.79 8.02 11.93
C TRP A 135 -8.05 6.52 11.73
N ILE A 136 -9.29 6.12 11.68
CA ILE A 136 -9.69 4.73 11.44
C ILE A 136 -10.18 4.61 10.00
N PHE A 137 -9.64 3.66 9.27
CA PHE A 137 -10.02 3.40 7.89
C PHE A 137 -11.41 2.75 7.82
N GLY A 138 -12.38 3.50 7.36
CA GLY A 138 -13.78 3.11 7.22
C GLY A 138 -14.20 2.95 5.75
N LYS A 139 -15.44 2.49 5.54
CA LYS A 139 -16.02 2.35 4.19
C LYS A 139 -16.21 3.69 3.49
N GLU A 140 -16.39 4.75 4.25
CA GLU A 140 -16.52 6.15 3.80
C GLU A 140 -15.24 6.64 3.11
N ASN A 141 -14.09 6.14 3.52
CA ASN A 141 -12.78 6.52 2.95
C ASN A 141 -12.45 5.80 1.64
N ILE A 142 -13.30 4.87 1.20
CA ILE A 142 -13.04 4.05 0.01
C ILE A 142 -13.71 4.68 -1.21
N GLN A 143 -12.91 5.04 -2.23
CA GLN A 143 -13.39 5.52 -3.52
C GLN A 143 -13.65 4.36 -4.50
N SER A 144 -12.95 3.26 -4.34
CA SER A 144 -13.12 2.05 -5.18
C SER A 144 -14.55 1.52 -5.12
N LYS A 145 -15.01 0.94 -6.22
CA LYS A 145 -16.33 0.26 -6.29
C LYS A 145 -16.39 -0.92 -5.32
N SER A 146 -15.34 -1.72 -5.28
CA SER A 146 -15.18 -2.75 -4.25
C SER A 146 -14.93 -2.10 -2.89
N LYS A 147 -15.65 -2.56 -1.87
CA LYS A 147 -15.48 -2.12 -0.48
C LYS A 147 -14.74 -3.19 0.36
N ASN A 148 -14.13 -4.18 -0.29
CA ASN A 148 -13.40 -5.25 0.38
C ASN A 148 -11.96 -4.83 0.65
N SER A 149 -11.67 -4.43 1.89
CA SER A 149 -10.32 -4.09 2.33
C SER A 149 -9.93 -4.86 3.59
N ALA A 150 -8.73 -5.42 3.57
CA ALA A 150 -8.10 -6.00 4.76
C ALA A 150 -7.78 -4.95 5.84
N PHE A 151 -7.83 -3.67 5.48
CA PHE A 151 -7.54 -2.57 6.39
C PHE A 151 -8.77 -1.94 7.04
N LEU A 152 -9.99 -2.41 6.73
CA LEU A 152 -11.21 -1.87 7.37
C LEU A 152 -11.14 -2.03 8.89
N GLY A 153 -11.34 -0.90 9.59
CA GLY A 153 -11.24 -0.81 11.04
C GLY A 153 -9.82 -0.64 11.57
N GLN A 154 -8.81 -0.62 10.70
CA GLN A 154 -7.41 -0.43 11.11
C GLN A 154 -7.10 1.06 11.33
N LYS A 155 -6.18 1.32 12.26
CA LYS A 155 -5.64 2.65 12.54
C LYS A 155 -4.68 3.06 11.43
N MET A 156 -4.84 4.27 10.92
CA MET A 156 -4.01 4.90 9.90
C MET A 156 -3.35 6.15 10.45
N LYS A 157 -2.24 6.56 9.85
CA LYS A 157 -1.58 7.82 10.17
C LYS A 157 -1.32 8.60 8.89
N GLY A 158 -1.67 9.90 8.90
CA GLY A 158 -1.59 10.72 7.71
C GLY A 158 -2.56 10.33 6.60
N LYS A 159 -2.80 11.20 5.66
CA LYS A 159 -3.77 11.02 4.58
C LYS A 159 -3.26 11.73 3.31
N ALA A 160 -3.48 11.12 2.15
CA ALA A 160 -3.39 11.83 0.88
C ALA A 160 -4.55 12.84 0.82
N ILE A 161 -4.25 14.09 0.50
CA ILE A 161 -5.22 15.19 0.47
C ILE A 161 -5.44 15.78 -0.91
N GLY A 162 -4.63 15.42 -1.87
CA GLY A 162 -4.83 15.92 -3.23
C GLY A 162 -3.70 15.59 -4.18
N ILE A 163 -3.95 15.93 -5.44
CA ILE A 163 -2.97 15.79 -6.52
C ILE A 163 -2.99 17.04 -7.42
N TYR A 164 -1.83 17.37 -7.96
CA TYR A 164 -1.70 18.29 -9.07
C TYR A 164 -1.10 17.55 -10.25
N ASN A 165 -1.83 17.42 -11.34
CA ASN A 165 -1.38 16.77 -12.56
C ASN A 165 -2.03 17.39 -13.80
N ASN A 166 -1.30 17.49 -14.91
CA ASN A 166 -1.78 18.04 -16.18
C ASN A 166 -2.49 19.41 -16.06
N GLY A 167 -2.00 20.29 -15.18
CA GLY A 167 -2.59 21.63 -14.97
C GLY A 167 -3.85 21.63 -14.11
N GLN A 168 -4.25 20.51 -13.56
CA GLN A 168 -5.42 20.38 -12.70
C GLN A 168 -5.01 20.08 -11.25
N LEU A 169 -5.56 20.82 -10.31
CA LEU A 169 -5.48 20.56 -8.88
C LEU A 169 -6.79 19.93 -8.41
N ILE A 170 -6.69 18.75 -7.84
CA ILE A 170 -7.80 18.04 -7.21
C ILE A 170 -7.45 17.88 -5.74
N ILE A 171 -8.30 18.40 -4.86
CA ILE A 171 -8.14 18.29 -3.41
C ILE A 171 -9.33 17.52 -2.84
N ASP A 172 -9.04 16.58 -1.97
CA ASP A 172 -10.02 15.91 -1.13
C ASP A 172 -10.37 16.87 0.03
N ASN A 173 -11.60 17.36 0.05
CA ASN A 173 -12.07 18.34 1.03
C ASN A 173 -12.70 17.70 2.29
N GLU A 174 -12.45 16.39 2.52
CA GLU A 174 -12.95 15.69 3.71
C GLU A 174 -11.92 15.58 4.84
#